data_fe601d11a931126fe063477f66e92c92
#
_entry.id   fe601d11a931126fe063477f66e92c92
#
_cell.length_a   1.000
_cell.length_b   1.000
_cell.length_c   1.000
_cell.angle_alpha   90.00
_cell.angle_beta   90.00
_cell.angle_gamma   90.00
#
_symmetry.space_group_name_H-M   'P 1'
#
loop_
_entity.id
_entity.type
_entity.pdbx_description
1 polymer ?
#
loop_
_entity_poly.entity_id
_entity_poly.type
_entity_poly.pdbx_seq_one_letter_code
_entity_poly.pdbx_strand_id
1 'polypeptide(L)'
;GFEYRKASGKAKTGHLMQLLIYMKILKKPTGVMIYENKNNHELLLIPVDVNDHYRRWVDQAFDWMRLVRKTWEDRTLPNKNYRSNSKICKSCPIKKACESAGPGVLKIAPLEILSETL
;
A
#
# COMPACT_ATOMS: atom_id res chain seq x y z
N GLY A 1 8.49 3.97 -15.47
CA GLY A 1 9.89 3.55 -15.41
C GLY A 1 10.79 4.53 -14.67
N PHE A 2 12.10 4.32 -14.75
CA PHE A 2 13.11 5.13 -14.08
C PHE A 2 13.06 6.61 -14.45
N GLU A 3 12.93 6.93 -15.74
CA GLU A 3 12.88 8.32 -16.22
C GLU A 3 11.71 9.10 -15.65
N TYR A 4 10.55 8.46 -15.52
CA TYR A 4 9.40 9.07 -14.86
C TYR A 4 9.70 9.39 -13.38
N ARG A 5 10.35 8.48 -12.65
CA ARG A 5 10.72 8.68 -11.25
C ARG A 5 11.72 9.82 -11.11
N LYS A 6 12.71 9.88 -12.00
CA LYS A 6 13.71 10.95 -12.06
C LYS A 6 13.07 12.31 -12.33
N ALA A 7 12.18 12.39 -13.30
CA ALA A 7 11.50 13.64 -13.68
C ALA A 7 10.52 14.13 -12.61
N SER A 8 9.77 13.22 -12.00
CA SER A 8 8.74 13.56 -11.01
C SER A 8 9.26 13.70 -9.58
N GLY A 9 10.40 13.09 -9.25
CA GLY A 9 10.90 12.97 -7.88
C GLY A 9 10.02 12.09 -6.98
N LYS A 10 9.09 11.31 -7.57
CA LYS A 10 8.08 10.53 -6.82
C LYS A 10 8.42 9.05 -6.83
N ALA A 11 8.44 8.44 -5.66
CA ALA A 11 8.54 7.01 -5.51
C ALA A 11 7.28 6.28 -6.03
N LYS A 12 7.43 5.03 -6.43
CA LYS A 12 6.28 4.17 -6.70
C LYS A 12 5.53 3.93 -5.38
N THR A 13 4.21 4.09 -5.39
CA THR A 13 3.38 4.02 -4.19
C THR A 13 3.60 2.75 -3.37
N GLY A 14 3.62 1.58 -4.02
CA GLY A 14 3.87 0.32 -3.31
C GLY A 14 5.24 0.27 -2.60
N HIS A 15 6.26 0.86 -3.20
CA HIS A 15 7.59 0.94 -2.58
C HIS A 15 7.60 1.93 -1.40
N LEU A 16 6.92 3.07 -1.55
CA LEU A 16 6.76 4.04 -0.46
C LEU A 16 6.05 3.41 0.73
N MET A 17 4.96 2.69 0.48
CA MET A 17 4.20 1.97 1.51
C MET A 17 5.09 0.99 2.28
N GLN A 18 5.88 0.20 1.58
CA GLN A 18 6.80 -0.75 2.20
C GLN A 18 7.86 -0.04 3.04
N LEU A 19 8.46 1.03 2.53
CA LEU A 19 9.44 1.81 3.27
C LEU A 19 8.86 2.40 4.56
N LEU A 20 7.66 2.98 4.48
CA LEU A 20 6.99 3.57 5.65
C LEU A 20 6.69 2.53 6.73
N ILE A 21 6.30 1.32 6.34
CA ILE A 21 6.10 0.21 7.27
C ILE A 21 7.41 -0.17 7.96
N TYR A 22 8.50 -0.28 7.20
CA TYR A 22 9.83 -0.56 7.77
C TYR A 22 10.30 0.55 8.71
N MET A 23 10.10 1.80 8.33
CA MET A 23 10.45 2.95 9.18
C MET A 23 9.68 2.93 10.50
N LYS A 24 8.40 2.55 10.49
CA LYS A 24 7.58 2.37 11.70
C LYS A 24 8.15 1.26 12.60
N ILE A 25 8.41 0.10 12.05
CA ILE A 25 8.92 -1.07 12.79
C ILE A 25 10.29 -0.77 13.39
N LEU A 26 11.17 -0.15 12.61
CA LEU A 26 12.53 0.18 13.02
C LEU A 26 12.63 1.49 13.82
N LYS A 27 11.51 2.19 13.99
CA LYS A 27 11.44 3.49 14.69
C LYS A 27 12.40 4.52 14.09
N LYS A 28 12.47 4.60 12.77
CA LYS A 28 13.28 5.56 12.03
C LYS A 28 12.40 6.68 11.46
N PRO A 29 12.73 7.97 11.68
CA PRO A 29 11.96 9.09 11.16
C PRO A 29 12.24 9.38 9.69
N THR A 30 13.33 8.85 9.13
CA THR A 30 13.77 9.09 7.76
C THR A 30 14.12 7.79 7.06
N GLY A 31 13.92 7.75 5.76
CA GLY A 31 14.32 6.66 4.91
C GLY A 31 14.67 7.16 3.51
N VAL A 32 15.20 6.30 2.68
CA VAL A 32 15.56 6.62 1.31
C VAL A 32 15.13 5.52 0.37
N MET A 33 14.48 5.90 -0.73
CA MET A 33 14.22 5.02 -1.87
C MET A 33 15.36 5.16 -2.86
N ILE A 34 15.94 4.04 -3.26
CA ILE A 34 17.00 4.02 -4.26
C ILE A 34 16.51 3.26 -5.49
N TYR A 35 16.52 3.93 -6.63
CA TYR A 35 16.23 3.34 -7.93
C TYR A 35 17.49 3.30 -8.78
N GLU A 36 17.74 2.19 -9.43
CA GLU A 36 18.84 2.03 -10.37
C GLU A 36 18.29 1.89 -11.80
N ASN A 37 18.85 2.66 -12.72
CA ASN A 37 18.59 2.50 -14.14
C ASN A 37 19.38 1.28 -14.66
N LYS A 38 18.65 0.28 -15.13
CA LYS A 38 19.25 -0.98 -15.61
C LYS A 38 20.15 -0.81 -16.85
N ASN A 39 19.97 0.28 -17.61
CA ASN A 39 20.72 0.50 -18.84
C ASN A 39 22.10 1.12 -18.62
N ASN A 40 22.24 1.94 -17.61
CA ASN A 40 23.48 2.72 -17.38
C ASN A 40 23.94 2.77 -15.92
N HIS A 41 23.24 2.04 -15.00
CA HIS A 41 23.51 2.01 -13.56
C HIS A 41 23.40 3.35 -12.85
N GLU A 42 22.73 4.33 -13.46
CA GLU A 42 22.41 5.60 -12.79
C GLU A 42 21.55 5.36 -11.56
N LEU A 43 21.89 6.00 -10.45
CA LEU A 43 21.15 5.91 -9.19
C LEU A 43 20.28 7.16 -8.98
N LEU A 44 19.03 6.93 -8.57
CA LEU A 44 18.11 7.96 -8.15
C LEU A 44 17.77 7.73 -6.67
N LEU A 45 18.06 8.71 -5.83
CA LEU A 45 17.74 8.68 -4.42
C LEU A 45 16.55 9.59 -4.15
N ILE A 46 15.50 9.03 -3.54
CA ILE A 46 14.32 9.78 -3.12
C ILE A 46 14.22 9.68 -1.60
N PRO A 47 14.56 10.75 -0.86
CA PRO A 47 14.44 10.75 0.59
C PRO A 47 12.97 10.81 1.00
N VAL A 48 12.64 10.15 2.10
CA VAL A 48 11.29 10.09 2.67
C VAL A 48 11.38 10.42 4.15
N ASP A 49 10.70 11.48 4.55
CA ASP A 49 10.54 11.87 5.95
C ASP A 49 9.13 11.54 6.43
N VAL A 50 9.02 11.03 7.66
CA VAL A 50 7.72 10.78 8.28
C VAL A 50 7.03 12.12 8.55
N ASN A 51 5.80 12.24 8.06
CA ASN A 51 4.89 13.33 8.36
C ASN A 51 3.58 12.80 8.94
N ASP A 52 2.67 13.68 9.34
CA ASP A 52 1.40 13.27 9.96
C ASP A 52 0.52 12.46 9.00
N HIS A 53 0.55 12.78 7.71
CA HIS A 53 -0.18 12.03 6.68
C HIS A 53 0.35 10.59 6.58
N TYR A 54 1.65 10.41 6.46
CA TYR A 54 2.29 9.08 6.41
C TYR A 54 2.07 8.29 7.69
N ARG A 55 2.14 8.97 8.83
CA ARG A 55 1.91 8.37 10.15
C ARG A 55 0.50 7.81 10.26
N ARG A 56 -0.52 8.61 9.90
CA ARG A 56 -1.92 8.16 9.87
C ARG A 56 -2.13 6.98 8.92
N TRP A 57 -1.53 7.03 7.75
CA TRP A 57 -1.64 5.94 6.80
C TRP A 57 -1.03 4.64 7.34
N VAL A 58 0.16 4.70 7.93
CA VAL A 58 0.82 3.52 8.51
C VAL A 58 -0.01 2.95 9.66
N ASP A 59 -0.56 3.80 10.52
CA ASP A 59 -1.41 3.35 11.63
C ASP A 59 -2.68 2.63 11.11
N GLN A 60 -3.32 3.16 10.08
CA GLN A 60 -4.45 2.50 9.41
C GLN A 60 -4.04 1.15 8.78
N ALA A 61 -2.88 1.07 8.16
CA ALA A 61 -2.37 -0.17 7.58
C ALA A 61 -2.16 -1.24 8.67
N PHE A 62 -1.59 -0.88 9.80
CA PHE A 62 -1.42 -1.79 10.93
C PHE A 62 -2.74 -2.21 11.56
N ASP A 63 -3.70 -1.30 11.70
CA ASP A 63 -5.05 -1.63 12.18
C ASP A 63 -5.75 -2.62 11.26
N TRP A 64 -5.60 -2.43 9.95
CA TRP A 64 -6.11 -3.38 8.97
C TRP A 64 -5.44 -4.75 9.08
N MET A 65 -4.12 -4.81 9.24
CA MET A 65 -3.40 -6.08 9.42
C MET A 65 -3.88 -6.81 10.69
N ARG A 66 -4.10 -6.08 11.79
CA ARG A 66 -4.66 -6.65 13.03
C ARG A 66 -6.06 -7.18 12.83
N LEU A 67 -6.89 -6.45 12.07
CA LEU A 67 -8.25 -6.89 11.74
C LEU A 67 -8.24 -8.17 10.91
N VAL A 68 -7.39 -8.25 9.87
CA VAL A 68 -7.24 -9.45 9.04
C VAL A 68 -6.79 -10.63 9.90
N ARG A 69 -5.83 -10.42 10.79
CA ARG A 69 -5.38 -11.46 11.73
C ARG A 69 -6.52 -11.93 12.63
N LYS A 70 -7.28 -11.01 13.21
CA LYS A 70 -8.42 -11.33 14.05
C LYS A 70 -9.48 -12.12 13.29
N THR A 71 -9.84 -11.71 12.08
CA THR A 71 -10.81 -12.44 11.26
C THR A 71 -10.33 -13.84 10.92
N TRP A 72 -9.03 -14.02 10.69
CA TRP A 72 -8.42 -15.33 10.52
C TRP A 72 -8.55 -16.20 11.77
N GLU A 73 -8.24 -15.66 12.95
CA GLU A 73 -8.36 -16.36 14.23
C GLU A 73 -9.81 -16.74 14.53
N ASP A 74 -10.76 -15.85 14.23
CA ASP A 74 -12.20 -16.06 14.41
C ASP A 74 -12.84 -16.92 13.29
N ARG A 75 -12.05 -17.31 12.27
CA ARG A 75 -12.50 -18.04 11.07
C ARG A 75 -13.64 -17.32 10.33
N THR A 76 -13.59 -16.01 10.30
CA THR A 76 -14.49 -15.16 9.53
C THR A 76 -13.72 -14.52 8.37
N LEU A 77 -14.44 -13.97 7.40
CA LEU A 77 -13.80 -13.21 6.32
C LEU A 77 -13.83 -11.72 6.64
N PRO A 78 -12.74 -11.00 6.33
CA PRO A 78 -12.80 -9.55 6.37
C PRO A 78 -13.75 -9.03 5.29
N ASN A 79 -14.27 -7.85 5.51
CA ASN A 79 -15.13 -7.19 4.55
C ASN A 79 -14.39 -6.89 3.23
N LYS A 80 -15.10 -6.85 2.11
CA LYS A 80 -14.52 -6.62 0.78
C LYS A 80 -14.16 -5.14 0.60
N ASN A 81 -12.95 -4.86 0.10
CA ASN A 81 -12.48 -3.50 -0.16
C ASN A 81 -12.98 -2.90 -1.47
N TYR A 82 -13.39 -3.74 -2.42
CA TYR A 82 -13.68 -3.33 -3.77
C TYR A 82 -15.07 -3.78 -4.20
N ARG A 83 -15.69 -2.98 -5.07
CA ARG A 83 -16.95 -3.37 -5.71
C ARG A 83 -16.69 -4.48 -6.72
N SER A 84 -17.63 -5.41 -6.88
CA SER A 84 -17.53 -6.55 -7.79
C SER A 84 -17.27 -6.17 -9.25
N ASN A 85 -17.67 -4.97 -9.66
CA ASN A 85 -17.44 -4.45 -11.02
C ASN A 85 -16.11 -3.71 -11.18
N SER A 86 -15.30 -3.59 -10.13
CA SER A 86 -13.98 -2.97 -10.22
C SER A 86 -13.03 -3.79 -11.11
N LYS A 87 -12.05 -3.11 -11.71
CA LYS A 87 -11.01 -3.79 -12.51
C LYS A 87 -10.26 -4.84 -11.70
N ILE A 88 -10.01 -4.55 -10.42
CA ILE A 88 -9.32 -5.46 -9.49
C ILE A 88 -10.12 -6.74 -9.31
N CYS A 89 -11.42 -6.65 -9.01
CA CYS A 89 -12.28 -7.83 -8.85
C CYS A 89 -12.47 -8.60 -10.17
N LYS A 90 -12.59 -7.91 -11.30
CA LYS A 90 -12.73 -8.55 -12.61
C LYS A 90 -11.55 -9.44 -12.99
N SER A 91 -10.34 -9.04 -12.61
CA SER A 91 -9.10 -9.80 -12.86
C SER A 91 -8.67 -10.70 -11.71
N CYS A 92 -9.43 -10.75 -10.62
CA CYS A 92 -9.06 -11.51 -9.43
C CYS A 92 -9.30 -13.01 -9.63
N PRO A 93 -8.30 -13.87 -9.45
CA PRO A 93 -8.44 -15.32 -9.66
C PRO A 93 -9.37 -15.99 -8.65
N ILE A 94 -9.61 -15.37 -7.48
CA ILE A 94 -10.50 -15.88 -6.43
C ILE A 94 -11.87 -15.19 -6.40
N LYS A 95 -12.23 -14.47 -7.44
CA LYS A 95 -13.46 -13.67 -7.49
C LYS A 95 -14.71 -14.49 -7.13
N LYS A 96 -14.89 -15.66 -7.73
CA LYS A 96 -16.05 -16.52 -7.50
C LYS A 96 -16.15 -16.96 -6.03
N ALA A 97 -15.04 -17.41 -5.46
CA ALA A 97 -14.98 -17.80 -4.05
C ALA A 97 -15.27 -16.62 -3.12
N CYS A 98 -14.73 -15.45 -3.43
CA CYS A 98 -14.96 -14.24 -2.67
C CYS A 98 -16.43 -13.78 -2.72
N GLU A 99 -17.10 -13.88 -3.86
CA GLU A 99 -18.52 -13.51 -4.03
C GLU A 99 -19.43 -14.50 -3.32
N SER A 100 -19.14 -15.80 -3.38
CA SER A 100 -19.92 -16.85 -2.72
C SER A 100 -19.77 -16.86 -1.18
N ALA A 101 -18.69 -16.31 -0.67
CA ALA A 101 -18.43 -16.23 0.77
C ALA A 101 -19.31 -15.20 1.52
N GLY A 102 -20.14 -14.44 0.79
CA GLY A 102 -21.12 -13.52 1.37
C GLY A 102 -20.66 -12.06 1.48
N PRO A 103 -21.55 -11.20 1.96
CA PRO A 103 -21.28 -9.77 2.01
C PRO A 103 -20.31 -9.43 3.13
N GLY A 104 -19.35 -8.67 2.78
CA GLY A 104 -18.54 -7.98 3.73
C GLY A 104 -17.90 -6.80 3.01
N VAL A 105 -18.09 -5.59 3.48
CA VAL A 105 -17.46 -4.40 2.92
C VAL A 105 -16.50 -3.85 3.96
N LEU A 106 -15.23 -4.08 3.76
CA LEU A 106 -14.22 -3.37 4.54
C LEU A 106 -14.20 -1.92 4.03
N LYS A 107 -14.64 -1.02 4.85
CA LYS A 107 -14.32 0.40 4.65
C LYS A 107 -12.89 0.64 5.15
N ILE A 108 -11.92 0.23 4.36
CA ILE A 108 -10.65 0.91 4.44
C ILE A 108 -10.85 2.15 3.57
N ALA A 109 -10.68 3.31 4.18
CA ALA A 109 -10.56 4.51 3.39
C ALA A 109 -9.54 4.24 2.27
N PRO A 110 -9.86 4.55 1.01
CA PRO A 110 -8.89 4.45 -0.05
C PRO A 110 -7.64 5.17 0.44
N LEU A 111 -6.50 4.56 0.21
CA LEU A 111 -5.22 5.09 0.65
C LEU A 111 -5.07 6.51 0.06
N GLU A 112 -5.48 7.51 0.82
CA GLU A 112 -5.33 8.92 0.47
C GLU A 112 -3.86 9.28 0.21
N ILE A 113 -2.95 8.43 0.65
CA ILE A 113 -1.54 8.50 0.29
C ILE A 113 -1.34 8.55 -1.24
N LEU A 114 -2.25 7.98 -2.01
CA LEU A 114 -2.20 8.03 -3.46
C LEU A 114 -2.48 9.42 -4.03
N SER A 115 -3.34 10.20 -3.40
CA SER A 115 -3.71 11.53 -3.89
C SER A 115 -2.61 12.57 -3.67
N GLU A 116 -1.77 12.40 -2.64
CA GLU A 116 -0.65 13.31 -2.37
C GLU A 116 0.63 12.94 -3.13
N THR A 117 0.75 11.69 -3.57
CA THR A 117 1.91 11.23 -4.36
C THR A 117 1.69 11.33 -5.86
N LEU A 118 0.50 11.63 -6.31
CA LEU A 118 0.12 11.87 -7.70
C LEU A 118 0.07 13.35 -7.99
#